data_67ad74d72b2d9927194821a6efe56110
#
_entry.id   67ad74d72b2d9927194821a6efe56110
#
_cell.length_a   1.000
_cell.length_b   1.000
_cell.length_c   1.000
_cell.angle_alpha   90.00
_cell.angle_beta   90.00
_cell.angle_gamma   90.00
#
_symmetry.space_group_name_H-M   'P 1'
#
loop_
_entity.id
_entity.type
_entity.pdbx_description
1 polymer ?
#
loop_
_entity_poly.entity_id
_entity_poly.type
_entity_poly.pdbx_seq_one_letter_code
_entity_poly.pdbx_strand_id
1 'polypeptide(L)'
;MSSPSLIPRVALFRQLRSSSITGCHFHSSTPTIASQEPVHEEFVKRLLDRRWMLPTPETKVHRVKLLVNPKTKNDKRRFGDIRFFNNPNPCLLGGEDAAADGDGKWKSFYVVRDDLLHPLINGNKARKLDALLPLLEQHGITDVLCNALFVMQLLNGAGVTCAERGLNSHLLLRGEQPEILTGYNLISSIYGNVTYVPRSLYAMRDDMLKKHAEVLAGQYGSLIKAPYDKLIITFTCVIRLVNHLSGINLFGTKKPMKLVVDAGTGTTALGLPWEVTAIMLADSMDGYRKKEKELILDFKRQFGFPATDSVLDKIDGGIVQWVERGYPRKFGNVLEGEVEACQQVAQQTGISVDPVYTLAAWELAMHLSQISNDATEVVMLHTGGTLGMFGLAQRYKSSFNNLKTN
;
A
#
# COMPACT_ATOMS: atom_id res chain seq x y z
N MET A 1 -29.41 6.47 9.07
CA MET A 1 -28.84 5.95 7.80
C MET A 1 -27.79 4.94 8.21
N SER A 2 -28.08 3.65 8.08
CA SER A 2 -27.15 2.56 8.43
C SER A 2 -26.00 2.55 7.43
N SER A 3 -24.76 2.63 7.91
CA SER A 3 -23.56 2.39 7.09
C SER A 3 -23.67 1.00 6.44
N PRO A 4 -23.45 0.87 5.14
CA PRO A 4 -23.45 -0.45 4.50
C PRO A 4 -22.34 -1.28 5.12
N SER A 5 -22.64 -2.50 5.59
CA SER A 5 -21.71 -3.38 6.24
C SER A 5 -20.54 -3.75 5.31
N LEU A 6 -19.33 -3.85 5.84
CA LEU A 6 -18.11 -4.23 5.08
C LEU A 6 -18.21 -5.66 4.52
N ILE A 7 -18.95 -6.53 5.18
CA ILE A 7 -19.05 -7.95 4.86
C ILE A 7 -19.93 -8.24 3.65
N PRO A 8 -21.13 -7.65 3.50
CA PRO A 8 -21.88 -7.77 2.26
C PRO A 8 -21.12 -7.27 1.04
N ARG A 9 -20.23 -6.28 1.21
CA ARG A 9 -19.38 -5.78 0.11
C ARG A 9 -18.28 -6.76 -0.29
N VAL A 10 -17.68 -7.46 0.66
CA VAL A 10 -16.73 -8.53 0.38
C VAL A 10 -17.42 -9.72 -0.31
N ALA A 11 -18.61 -10.09 0.14
CA ALA A 11 -19.43 -11.12 -0.51
C ALA A 11 -19.94 -10.67 -1.89
N LEU A 12 -20.37 -9.41 -2.05
CA LEU A 12 -20.78 -8.83 -3.32
C LEU A 12 -19.61 -8.77 -4.34
N PHE A 13 -18.41 -8.50 -3.89
CA PHE A 13 -17.21 -8.53 -4.71
C PHE A 13 -16.94 -9.90 -5.32
N ARG A 14 -17.19 -10.98 -4.58
CA ARG A 14 -17.13 -12.34 -5.10
C ARG A 14 -18.20 -12.61 -6.16
N GLN A 15 -19.42 -12.13 -5.97
CA GLN A 15 -20.52 -12.28 -6.94
C GLN A 15 -20.29 -11.47 -8.23
N LEU A 16 -19.84 -10.23 -8.12
CA LEU A 16 -19.58 -9.37 -9.29
C LEU A 16 -18.45 -9.91 -10.18
N ARG A 17 -17.40 -10.55 -9.60
CA ARG A 17 -16.35 -11.19 -10.40
C ARG A 17 -16.80 -12.49 -11.08
N SER A 18 -17.67 -13.26 -10.45
CA SER A 18 -18.22 -14.49 -11.06
C SER A 18 -19.23 -14.21 -12.17
N SER A 19 -19.90 -13.05 -12.17
CA SER A 19 -20.87 -12.66 -13.21
C SER A 19 -20.27 -11.94 -14.40
N SER A 20 -19.03 -11.47 -14.34
CA SER A 20 -18.33 -10.86 -15.49
C SER A 20 -17.66 -11.88 -16.43
N ILE A 21 -17.73 -13.17 -16.11
CA ILE A 21 -17.19 -14.25 -16.93
C ILE A 21 -18.32 -15.22 -17.29
N THR A 22 -19.29 -14.86 -18.04
CA THR A 22 -20.14 -15.68 -18.91
C THR A 22 -21.58 -15.18 -18.95
N GLY A 23 -22.00 -14.76 -20.10
CA GLY A 23 -23.42 -14.68 -20.44
C GLY A 23 -23.97 -16.11 -20.62
N CYS A 24 -24.52 -16.68 -19.56
CA CYS A 24 -25.38 -17.85 -19.63
C CYS A 24 -26.46 -17.72 -18.56
N HIS A 25 -27.70 -17.61 -19.02
CA HIS A 25 -28.88 -17.69 -18.17
C HIS A 25 -28.94 -19.06 -17.49
N PHE A 26 -28.87 -19.08 -16.17
CA PHE A 26 -29.34 -20.22 -15.39
C PHE A 26 -30.37 -19.73 -14.37
N HIS A 27 -31.60 -20.23 -14.54
CA HIS A 27 -32.58 -20.27 -13.46
C HIS A 27 -32.09 -21.24 -12.41
N SER A 28 -31.86 -20.78 -11.20
CA SER A 28 -31.61 -21.65 -10.06
C SER A 28 -32.21 -21.04 -8.81
N SER A 29 -33.08 -21.81 -8.21
CA SER A 29 -33.66 -21.61 -6.90
C SER A 29 -32.59 -21.41 -5.82
N THR A 30 -32.65 -20.30 -5.13
CA THR A 30 -31.78 -19.87 -4.05
C THR A 30 -32.00 -20.75 -2.80
N PRO A 31 -30.93 -21.32 -2.21
CA PRO A 31 -30.99 -21.71 -0.80
C PRO A 31 -30.73 -20.47 0.05
N THR A 32 -31.61 -20.22 0.98
CA THR A 32 -31.59 -19.14 1.95
C THR A 32 -30.36 -19.27 2.85
N ILE A 33 -29.34 -18.45 2.63
CA ILE A 33 -28.17 -18.31 3.52
C ILE A 33 -28.50 -17.18 4.53
N ALA A 34 -29.39 -17.48 5.46
CA ALA A 34 -29.89 -16.48 6.42
C ALA A 34 -29.18 -16.50 7.79
N SER A 35 -28.12 -17.29 8.02
CA SER A 35 -27.60 -17.50 9.39
C SER A 35 -26.11 -17.15 9.65
N GLN A 36 -25.36 -16.65 8.65
CA GLN A 36 -23.93 -16.34 8.84
C GLN A 36 -23.55 -14.85 8.83
N GLU A 37 -24.44 -13.95 8.43
CA GLU A 37 -24.15 -12.52 8.37
C GLU A 37 -23.86 -11.85 9.73
N PRO A 38 -24.58 -12.09 10.83
CA PRO A 38 -24.35 -11.39 12.08
C PRO A 38 -22.98 -11.65 12.72
N VAL A 39 -22.41 -12.84 12.52
CA VAL A 39 -21.08 -13.20 13.09
C VAL A 39 -19.95 -12.39 12.44
N HIS A 40 -20.05 -12.12 11.15
CA HIS A 40 -19.03 -11.39 10.40
C HIS A 40 -19.06 -9.88 10.68
N GLU A 41 -20.23 -9.29 10.82
CA GLU A 41 -20.37 -7.87 11.17
C GLU A 41 -19.84 -7.58 12.57
N GLU A 42 -20.15 -8.42 13.52
CA GLU A 42 -19.64 -8.31 14.89
C GLU A 42 -18.11 -8.45 14.96
N PHE A 43 -17.54 -9.34 14.16
CA PHE A 43 -16.09 -9.50 14.07
C PHE A 43 -15.42 -8.21 13.53
N VAL A 44 -15.92 -7.65 12.44
CA VAL A 44 -15.40 -6.39 11.87
C VAL A 44 -15.55 -5.23 12.85
N LYS A 45 -16.70 -5.14 13.54
CA LYS A 45 -16.95 -4.15 14.57
C LYS A 45 -15.92 -4.24 15.70
N ARG A 46 -15.69 -5.45 16.25
CA ARG A 46 -14.66 -5.67 17.26
C ARG A 46 -13.25 -5.29 16.80
N LEU A 47 -12.92 -5.52 15.51
CA LEU A 47 -11.64 -5.09 14.96
C LEU A 47 -11.54 -3.57 14.86
N LEU A 48 -12.62 -2.87 14.52
CA LEU A 48 -12.63 -1.41 14.41
C LEU A 48 -12.67 -0.73 15.78
N ASP A 49 -13.33 -1.32 16.77
CA ASP A 49 -13.48 -0.80 18.13
C ASP A 49 -12.22 -0.95 19.00
N ARG A 50 -11.22 -1.70 18.53
CA ARG A 50 -9.96 -1.86 19.28
C ARG A 50 -9.17 -0.55 19.31
N ARG A 51 -8.18 -0.46 20.21
CA ARG A 51 -7.23 0.64 20.25
C ARG A 51 -6.33 0.62 19.00
N TRP A 52 -6.09 1.79 18.44
CA TRP A 52 -5.25 2.02 17.26
C TRP A 52 -4.15 3.05 17.57
N MET A 53 -3.08 3.06 16.77
CA MET A 53 -1.98 4.00 16.94
C MET A 53 -2.34 5.40 16.43
N LEU A 54 -2.86 5.47 15.21
CA LEU A 54 -3.21 6.75 14.57
C LEU A 54 -4.53 7.27 15.14
N PRO A 55 -4.56 8.51 15.66
CA PRO A 55 -5.81 9.10 16.16
C PRO A 55 -6.81 9.34 15.04
N THR A 56 -6.31 9.72 13.85
CA THR A 56 -7.11 10.00 12.65
C THR A 56 -6.60 9.15 11.49
N PRO A 57 -7.25 8.04 11.16
CA PRO A 57 -6.87 7.16 10.06
C PRO A 57 -7.37 7.67 8.70
N GLU A 58 -8.18 8.74 8.70
CA GLU A 58 -8.75 9.35 7.52
C GLU A 58 -7.63 9.94 6.67
N THR A 59 -7.59 9.50 5.43
CA THR A 59 -6.63 9.98 4.45
C THR A 59 -7.31 10.90 3.45
N LYS A 60 -6.61 11.95 3.03
CA LYS A 60 -7.12 12.83 1.98
C LYS A 60 -7.15 12.08 0.66
N VAL A 61 -8.15 12.36 -0.16
CA VAL A 61 -8.23 11.87 -1.52
C VAL A 61 -8.16 13.05 -2.46
N HIS A 62 -7.15 13.08 -3.31
CA HIS A 62 -6.96 14.12 -4.31
C HIS A 62 -7.44 13.63 -5.68
N ARG A 63 -7.92 14.53 -6.54
CA ARG A 63 -8.19 14.24 -7.96
C ARG A 63 -7.11 14.86 -8.81
N VAL A 64 -6.42 14.05 -9.61
CA VAL A 64 -5.41 14.49 -10.55
C VAL A 64 -6.00 14.45 -11.96
N LYS A 65 -6.07 15.61 -12.60
CA LYS A 65 -6.48 15.75 -14.00
C LYS A 65 -5.25 15.71 -14.89
N LEU A 66 -5.40 15.11 -16.08
CA LEU A 66 -4.36 14.94 -17.10
C LEU A 66 -4.74 15.71 -18.36
N LEU A 67 -3.83 16.53 -18.85
CA LEU A 67 -3.93 17.13 -20.17
C LEU A 67 -2.87 16.52 -21.08
N VAL A 68 -3.30 15.77 -22.07
CA VAL A 68 -2.41 15.20 -23.09
C VAL A 68 -2.37 16.14 -24.29
N ASN A 69 -1.21 16.70 -24.61
CA ASN A 69 -1.05 17.53 -25.80
C ASN A 69 -0.75 16.64 -27.02
N PRO A 70 -1.66 16.54 -28.01
CA PRO A 70 -1.48 15.61 -29.15
C PRO A 70 -0.38 16.03 -30.12
N LYS A 71 0.22 17.23 -29.97
CA LYS A 71 1.11 17.82 -31.00
C LYS A 71 2.59 17.40 -30.90
N THR A 72 3.02 16.70 -29.83
CA THR A 72 4.45 16.39 -29.59
C THR A 72 4.71 14.90 -29.53
N LYS A 73 4.77 14.23 -30.67
CA LYS A 73 5.13 12.81 -30.79
C LYS A 73 6.62 12.50 -30.54
N ASN A 74 7.48 13.49 -30.34
CA ASN A 74 8.94 13.32 -30.30
C ASN A 74 9.62 13.71 -28.98
N ASP A 75 8.87 13.88 -27.89
CA ASP A 75 9.48 14.20 -26.60
C ASP A 75 10.05 12.93 -25.94
N LYS A 76 11.37 12.92 -25.70
CA LYS A 76 12.10 11.82 -25.02
C LYS A 76 11.85 11.77 -23.50
N ARG A 77 11.15 12.75 -22.94
CA ARG A 77 10.79 12.75 -21.51
C ARG A 77 9.77 11.65 -21.22
N ARG A 78 9.83 11.06 -20.03
CA ARG A 78 9.01 9.91 -19.64
C ARG A 78 7.52 10.18 -19.71
N PHE A 79 7.07 11.38 -19.34
CA PHE A 79 5.68 11.82 -19.48
C PHE A 79 5.44 12.74 -20.69
N GLY A 80 6.49 13.07 -21.46
CA GLY A 80 6.36 13.96 -22.60
C GLY A 80 5.73 15.30 -22.20
N ASP A 81 4.73 15.74 -23.00
CA ASP A 81 3.98 16.98 -22.75
C ASP A 81 2.70 16.76 -21.93
N ILE A 82 2.61 15.69 -21.19
CA ILE A 82 1.48 15.50 -20.25
C ILE A 82 1.61 16.53 -19.13
N ARG A 83 0.55 17.28 -18.88
CA ARG A 83 0.43 18.16 -17.72
C ARG A 83 -0.52 17.59 -16.70
N PHE A 84 -0.14 17.70 -15.43
CA PHE A 84 -0.92 17.26 -14.29
C PHE A 84 -1.48 18.46 -13.53
N PHE A 85 -2.72 18.35 -13.07
CA PHE A 85 -3.38 19.34 -12.25
C PHE A 85 -3.98 18.64 -11.03
N ASN A 86 -3.62 19.08 -9.85
CA ASN A 86 -4.09 18.49 -8.61
C ASN A 86 -5.25 19.26 -8.02
N ASN A 87 -6.36 18.58 -7.75
CA ASN A 87 -7.43 19.08 -6.91
C ASN A 87 -7.36 18.37 -5.54
N PRO A 88 -6.91 19.05 -4.46
CA PRO A 88 -6.79 18.42 -3.14
C PRO A 88 -8.14 18.26 -2.42
N ASN A 89 -9.20 18.90 -2.89
CA ASN A 89 -10.54 18.83 -2.33
C ASN A 89 -11.55 18.55 -3.46
N PRO A 90 -11.55 17.33 -4.03
CA PRO A 90 -12.52 16.99 -5.06
C PRO A 90 -13.92 17.08 -4.44
N CYS A 91 -14.79 17.92 -5.00
CA CYS A 91 -16.17 18.01 -4.56
C CYS A 91 -16.84 16.65 -4.65
N LEU A 92 -17.60 16.30 -3.63
CA LEU A 92 -18.51 15.17 -3.63
C LEU A 92 -19.36 15.26 -4.90
N LEU A 93 -19.40 14.17 -5.63
CA LEU A 93 -20.02 14.02 -6.94
C LEU A 93 -21.33 14.79 -7.13
N GLY A 94 -21.36 15.70 -8.09
CA GLY A 94 -22.53 16.45 -8.50
C GLY A 94 -22.32 17.96 -8.64
N GLY A 95 -21.19 18.51 -8.21
CA GLY A 95 -20.90 19.94 -8.37
C GLY A 95 -20.10 20.25 -9.63
N GLU A 96 -20.53 21.20 -10.37
CA GLU A 96 -19.96 22.10 -11.39
C GLU A 96 -18.62 21.78 -12.11
N ASP A 97 -17.76 20.91 -11.56
CA ASP A 97 -16.53 20.47 -12.25
C ASP A 97 -16.81 19.62 -13.51
N ALA A 98 -18.00 19.01 -13.61
CA ALA A 98 -18.41 18.28 -14.82
C ALA A 98 -18.74 19.23 -15.99
N ALA A 99 -19.13 20.48 -15.70
CA ALA A 99 -19.47 21.47 -16.72
C ALA A 99 -18.25 22.20 -17.29
N ALA A 100 -17.12 22.23 -16.56
CA ALA A 100 -15.87 22.86 -17.00
C ALA A 100 -15.01 21.96 -17.91
N ASP A 101 -15.29 20.66 -17.96
CA ASP A 101 -14.60 19.67 -18.80
C ASP A 101 -15.17 19.59 -20.26
N GLY A 102 -15.80 20.66 -20.74
CA GLY A 102 -16.56 20.73 -22.00
C GLY A 102 -15.85 20.38 -23.29
N ASP A 103 -14.61 19.94 -23.31
CA ASP A 103 -13.85 19.66 -24.54
C ASP A 103 -13.26 18.24 -24.64
N GLY A 104 -13.66 17.29 -23.79
CA GLY A 104 -13.35 15.85 -23.93
C GLY A 104 -11.86 15.44 -23.87
N LYS A 105 -10.97 16.40 -23.60
CA LYS A 105 -9.51 16.21 -23.60
C LYS A 105 -8.92 15.81 -22.24
N TRP A 106 -9.70 15.97 -21.17
CA TRP A 106 -9.24 15.74 -19.82
C TRP A 106 -9.54 14.33 -19.37
N LYS A 107 -8.51 13.65 -18.89
CA LYS A 107 -8.66 12.38 -18.13
C LYS A 107 -8.26 12.63 -16.70
N SER A 108 -8.71 11.80 -15.78
CA SER A 108 -8.37 11.97 -14.38
C SER A 108 -8.31 10.63 -13.64
N PHE A 109 -7.58 10.63 -12.52
CA PHE A 109 -7.60 9.57 -11.53
C PHE A 109 -7.55 10.16 -10.11
N TYR A 110 -7.95 9.38 -9.13
CA TYR A 110 -7.86 9.77 -7.73
C TYR A 110 -6.59 9.24 -7.08
N VAL A 111 -6.07 9.97 -6.10
CA VAL A 111 -4.91 9.57 -5.30
C VAL A 111 -5.30 9.58 -3.82
N VAL A 112 -5.30 8.41 -3.22
CA VAL A 112 -5.46 8.23 -1.76
C VAL A 112 -4.12 8.54 -1.10
N ARG A 113 -4.04 9.64 -0.35
CA ARG A 113 -2.82 10.27 0.16
C ARG A 113 -2.38 9.67 1.50
N ASP A 114 -2.14 8.35 1.53
CA ASP A 114 -1.60 7.69 2.72
C ASP A 114 -0.18 8.17 3.09
N ASP A 115 0.52 8.82 2.15
CA ASP A 115 1.77 9.51 2.40
C ASP A 115 1.66 10.67 3.41
N LEU A 116 0.44 11.15 3.68
CA LEU A 116 0.15 12.22 4.63
C LEU A 116 -0.31 11.73 6.02
N LEU A 117 -0.38 10.42 6.26
CA LEU A 117 -0.88 9.86 7.52
C LEU A 117 -0.04 10.23 8.74
N HIS A 118 1.26 10.38 8.57
CA HIS A 118 2.19 10.75 9.63
C HIS A 118 3.42 11.46 9.03
N PRO A 119 4.00 12.45 9.69
CA PRO A 119 5.13 13.24 9.14
C PRO A 119 6.36 12.41 8.76
N LEU A 120 6.70 11.39 9.56
CA LEU A 120 7.91 10.58 9.40
C LEU A 120 7.63 9.15 8.97
N ILE A 121 6.38 8.66 9.17
CA ILE A 121 5.96 7.31 8.84
C ILE A 121 4.76 7.40 7.93
N ASN A 122 4.94 7.10 6.68
CA ASN A 122 3.86 7.31 5.74
C ASN A 122 3.46 6.04 4.99
N GLY A 123 2.34 6.14 4.31
CA GLY A 123 1.79 5.10 3.45
C GLY A 123 1.39 3.82 4.21
N ASN A 124 1.50 2.72 3.52
CA ASN A 124 1.09 1.41 4.02
C ASN A 124 1.86 0.92 5.25
N LYS A 125 2.99 1.55 5.60
CA LYS A 125 3.76 1.20 6.81
C LYS A 125 3.16 1.85 8.05
N ALA A 126 2.68 3.08 7.94
CA ALA A 126 1.92 3.72 9.00
C ALA A 126 0.69 2.87 9.37
N ARG A 127 -0.06 2.38 8.38
CA ARG A 127 -1.21 1.52 8.61
C ARG A 127 -0.86 0.18 9.26
N LYS A 128 0.29 -0.43 8.89
CA LYS A 128 0.75 -1.67 9.54
C LYS A 128 1.10 -1.46 11.01
N LEU A 129 1.78 -0.36 11.33
CA LEU A 129 2.14 -0.01 12.69
C LEU A 129 0.91 0.43 13.49
N ASP A 130 -0.05 1.11 12.86
CA ASP A 130 -1.34 1.47 13.43
C ASP A 130 -2.08 0.24 14.01
N ALA A 131 -2.00 -0.87 13.30
CA ALA A 131 -2.58 -2.13 13.75
C ALA A 131 -1.74 -2.88 14.79
N LEU A 132 -0.41 -2.81 14.71
CA LEU A 132 0.52 -3.64 15.48
C LEU A 132 0.82 -3.08 16.86
N LEU A 133 1.17 -1.80 16.96
CA LEU A 133 1.73 -1.25 18.19
C LEU A 133 0.79 -1.33 19.40
N PRO A 134 -0.52 -1.05 19.29
CA PRO A 134 -1.42 -1.20 20.42
C PRO A 134 -1.51 -2.62 20.95
N LEU A 135 -1.27 -3.62 20.10
CA LEU A 135 -1.20 -5.03 20.56
C LEU A 135 0.05 -5.28 21.39
N LEU A 136 1.19 -4.69 21.00
CA LEU A 136 2.44 -4.79 21.77
C LEU A 136 2.25 -4.18 23.17
N GLU A 137 1.66 -3.00 23.25
CA GLU A 137 1.37 -2.32 24.50
C GLU A 137 0.45 -3.13 25.43
N GLN A 138 -0.61 -3.74 24.88
CA GLN A 138 -1.54 -4.58 25.64
C GLN A 138 -0.86 -5.80 26.29
N HIS A 139 0.27 -6.26 25.73
CA HIS A 139 1.06 -7.36 26.25
C HIS A 139 2.20 -6.89 27.19
N GLY A 140 2.24 -5.60 27.54
CA GLY A 140 3.26 -5.04 28.44
C GLY A 140 4.68 -5.12 27.88
N ILE A 141 4.82 -5.10 26.54
CA ILE A 141 6.12 -5.17 25.89
C ILE A 141 6.80 -3.82 26.01
N THR A 142 8.07 -3.81 26.37
CA THR A 142 8.90 -2.61 26.52
C THR A 142 9.93 -2.47 25.40
N ASP A 143 10.36 -3.61 24.82
CA ASP A 143 11.43 -3.66 23.83
C ASP A 143 10.99 -4.38 22.57
N VAL A 144 11.18 -3.73 21.42
CA VAL A 144 10.73 -4.21 20.11
C VAL A 144 11.93 -4.43 19.21
N LEU A 145 12.24 -5.68 18.91
CA LEU A 145 13.29 -6.04 17.96
C LEU A 145 12.71 -6.14 16.54
N CYS A 146 13.21 -5.30 15.65
CA CYS A 146 12.77 -5.22 14.27
C CYS A 146 13.88 -5.49 13.27
N ASN A 147 13.55 -6.25 12.22
CA ASN A 147 14.37 -6.34 11.02
C ASN A 147 13.55 -6.03 9.78
N ALA A 148 14.16 -5.46 8.75
CA ALA A 148 13.50 -5.29 7.45
C ALA A 148 14.29 -5.97 6.36
N LEU A 149 13.67 -6.92 5.70
CA LEU A 149 14.28 -7.61 4.57
C LEU A 149 14.42 -6.71 3.35
N PHE A 150 13.38 -5.92 3.06
CA PHE A 150 13.30 -5.12 1.83
C PHE A 150 12.83 -3.68 2.04
N VAL A 151 12.40 -3.31 3.25
CA VAL A 151 11.71 -2.04 3.45
C VAL A 151 12.25 -1.30 4.66
N MET A 152 13.30 -0.49 4.45
CA MET A 152 13.83 0.45 5.45
C MET A 152 12.74 1.34 6.07
N GLN A 153 11.71 1.66 5.31
CA GLN A 153 10.56 2.44 5.74
C GLN A 153 9.80 1.80 6.93
N LEU A 154 9.72 0.47 7.00
CA LEU A 154 9.07 -0.19 8.15
C LEU A 154 9.91 -0.08 9.41
N LEU A 155 11.24 -0.22 9.31
CA LEU A 155 12.16 -0.07 10.43
C LEU A 155 12.15 1.36 10.97
N ASN A 156 12.26 2.32 10.06
CA ASN A 156 12.13 3.74 10.42
C ASN A 156 10.81 3.99 11.15
N GLY A 157 9.71 3.49 10.61
CA GLY A 157 8.40 3.63 11.23
C GLY A 157 8.35 3.00 12.62
N ALA A 158 8.90 1.80 12.80
CA ALA A 158 8.95 1.14 14.11
C ALA A 158 9.79 1.95 15.11
N GLY A 159 10.93 2.51 14.71
CA GLY A 159 11.74 3.39 15.56
C GLY A 159 10.95 4.58 16.07
N VAL A 160 10.35 5.35 15.15
CA VAL A 160 9.58 6.56 15.49
C VAL A 160 8.39 6.21 16.39
N THR A 161 7.57 5.25 15.99
CA THR A 161 6.33 4.92 16.73
C THR A 161 6.59 4.27 18.09
N CYS A 162 7.67 3.50 18.24
CA CYS A 162 8.10 3.01 19.55
C CYS A 162 8.50 4.17 20.45
N ALA A 163 9.31 5.12 19.95
CA ALA A 163 9.73 6.27 20.73
C ALA A 163 8.55 7.15 21.18
N GLU A 164 7.57 7.39 20.30
CA GLU A 164 6.35 8.16 20.62
C GLU A 164 5.52 7.50 21.74
N ARG A 165 5.72 6.21 21.99
CA ARG A 165 4.99 5.42 22.98
C ARG A 165 5.82 4.98 24.16
N GLY A 166 7.04 5.46 24.29
CA GLY A 166 7.97 5.09 25.38
C GLY A 166 8.45 3.65 25.29
N LEU A 167 8.42 3.02 24.11
CA LEU A 167 8.96 1.70 23.83
C LEU A 167 10.40 1.82 23.30
N ASN A 168 11.26 0.88 23.64
CA ASN A 168 12.60 0.79 23.07
C ASN A 168 12.56 0.01 21.76
N SER A 169 13.12 0.57 20.71
CA SER A 169 13.25 -0.13 19.42
C SER A 169 14.70 -0.54 19.15
N HIS A 170 14.89 -1.82 18.79
CA HIS A 170 16.17 -2.38 18.37
C HIS A 170 16.09 -2.73 16.88
N LEU A 171 16.77 -1.95 16.04
CA LEU A 171 16.60 -1.95 14.60
C LEU A 171 17.80 -2.61 13.92
N LEU A 172 17.62 -3.78 13.31
CA LEU A 172 18.66 -4.50 12.61
C LEU A 172 18.68 -4.10 11.13
N LEU A 173 19.68 -3.32 10.74
CA LEU A 173 19.86 -2.82 9.38
C LEU A 173 20.86 -3.71 8.62
N ARG A 174 20.51 -4.03 7.37
CA ARG A 174 21.36 -4.86 6.52
C ARG A 174 22.51 -4.07 5.90
N GLY A 175 23.73 -4.53 6.06
CA GLY A 175 24.94 -3.97 5.45
C GLY A 175 25.76 -3.17 6.44
N GLU A 176 26.50 -2.22 5.93
CA GLU A 176 27.40 -1.35 6.69
C GLU A 176 26.76 0.00 6.92
N GLN A 177 27.21 0.69 7.99
CA GLN A 177 26.76 2.04 8.26
C GLN A 177 27.25 2.98 7.16
N PRO A 178 26.38 3.77 6.52
CA PRO A 178 26.79 4.80 5.58
C PRO A 178 27.63 5.87 6.28
N GLU A 179 28.60 6.43 5.57
CA GLU A 179 29.41 7.55 6.05
C GLU A 179 28.55 8.77 6.46
N ILE A 180 27.54 9.07 5.64
CA ILE A 180 26.56 10.12 5.91
C ILE A 180 25.18 9.48 6.03
N LEU A 181 24.55 9.63 7.18
CA LEU A 181 23.19 9.17 7.42
C LEU A 181 22.17 10.14 6.81
N THR A 182 21.27 9.63 5.97
CA THR A 182 20.16 10.41 5.42
C THR A 182 18.89 9.59 5.34
N GLY A 183 17.75 10.26 5.13
CA GLY A 183 16.45 9.60 4.93
C GLY A 183 16.15 8.60 6.04
N TYR A 184 15.77 7.39 5.66
CA TYR A 184 15.40 6.36 6.64
C TYR A 184 16.52 5.96 7.60
N ASN A 185 17.79 5.95 7.16
CA ASN A 185 18.91 5.62 8.04
C ASN A 185 19.07 6.65 9.15
N LEU A 186 19.00 7.93 8.80
CA LEU A 186 19.11 9.02 9.76
C LEU A 186 17.98 8.97 10.79
N ILE A 187 16.75 8.89 10.34
CA ILE A 187 15.57 8.83 11.22
C ILE A 187 15.62 7.59 12.12
N SER A 188 15.97 6.42 11.58
CA SER A 188 16.15 5.21 12.40
C SER A 188 17.18 5.38 13.50
N SER A 189 18.30 6.07 13.21
CA SER A 189 19.37 6.30 14.19
C SER A 189 19.03 7.37 15.23
N ILE A 190 18.11 8.30 14.91
CA ILE A 190 17.63 9.31 15.87
C ILE A 190 16.63 8.70 16.86
N TYR A 191 15.74 7.81 16.36
CA TYR A 191 14.61 7.33 17.14
C TYR A 191 14.80 5.92 17.74
N GLY A 192 15.79 5.15 17.30
CA GLY A 192 15.95 3.76 17.75
C GLY A 192 17.41 3.33 17.89
N ASN A 193 17.59 2.20 18.56
CA ASN A 193 18.91 1.57 18.70
C ASN A 193 19.23 0.78 17.42
N VAL A 194 20.11 1.31 16.58
CA VAL A 194 20.46 0.73 15.28
C VAL A 194 21.69 -0.18 15.39
N THR A 195 21.56 -1.39 14.89
CA THR A 195 22.67 -2.32 14.67
C THR A 195 22.80 -2.66 13.19
N TYR A 196 23.95 -2.38 12.60
CA TYR A 196 24.24 -2.78 11.22
C TYR A 196 24.72 -4.23 11.20
N VAL A 197 24.06 -5.07 10.41
CA VAL A 197 24.32 -6.51 10.31
C VAL A 197 24.92 -6.85 8.96
N PRO A 198 26.06 -7.54 8.88
CA PRO A 198 26.66 -7.99 7.63
C PRO A 198 25.68 -8.78 6.77
N ARG A 199 25.78 -8.62 5.44
CA ARG A 199 24.85 -9.25 4.50
C ARG A 199 24.80 -10.78 4.61
N SER A 200 25.92 -11.41 4.93
CA SER A 200 26.02 -12.86 5.14
C SER A 200 25.20 -13.33 6.34
N LEU A 201 25.29 -12.64 7.48
CA LEU A 201 24.50 -12.95 8.68
C LEU A 201 23.02 -12.62 8.47
N TYR A 202 22.74 -11.57 7.75
CA TYR A 202 21.38 -11.17 7.43
C TYR A 202 20.65 -12.19 6.53
N ALA A 203 21.37 -13.00 5.79
CA ALA A 203 20.79 -14.09 5.00
C ALA A 203 20.19 -15.19 5.89
N MET A 204 20.77 -15.43 7.09
CA MET A 204 20.29 -16.38 8.12
C MET A 204 19.40 -15.64 9.15
N ARG A 205 18.29 -15.10 8.67
CA ARG A 205 17.47 -14.15 9.44
C ARG A 205 16.95 -14.66 10.76
N ASP A 206 16.41 -15.86 10.77
CA ASP A 206 15.75 -16.40 11.95
C ASP A 206 16.76 -16.68 13.06
N ASP A 207 17.94 -17.18 12.71
CA ASP A 207 19.06 -17.39 13.64
C ASP A 207 19.63 -16.07 14.14
N MET A 208 19.77 -15.09 13.24
CA MET A 208 20.20 -13.73 13.58
C MET A 208 19.24 -13.07 14.57
N LEU A 209 17.93 -13.10 14.29
CA LEU A 209 16.92 -12.54 15.18
C LEU A 209 16.91 -13.24 16.53
N LYS A 210 17.00 -14.58 16.55
CA LYS A 210 17.03 -15.36 17.78
C LYS A 210 18.24 -14.99 18.64
N LYS A 211 19.45 -14.92 18.06
CA LYS A 211 20.66 -14.53 18.80
C LYS A 211 20.58 -13.11 19.37
N HIS A 212 20.09 -12.14 18.58
CA HIS A 212 19.91 -10.77 19.08
C HIS A 212 18.84 -10.71 20.17
N ALA A 213 17.77 -11.47 20.03
CA ALA A 213 16.72 -11.58 21.04
C ALA A 213 17.25 -12.16 22.36
N GLU A 214 18.09 -13.19 22.31
CA GLU A 214 18.73 -13.81 23.48
C GLU A 214 19.66 -12.82 24.19
N VAL A 215 20.44 -12.03 23.44
CA VAL A 215 21.31 -10.99 24.02
C VAL A 215 20.49 -9.92 24.74
N LEU A 216 19.41 -9.44 24.10
CA LEU A 216 18.53 -8.45 24.72
C LEU A 216 17.81 -9.01 25.95
N ALA A 217 17.34 -10.26 25.92
CA ALA A 217 16.71 -10.90 27.05
C ALA A 217 17.68 -11.05 28.24
N GLY A 218 18.94 -11.36 27.97
CA GLY A 218 19.98 -11.40 29.01
C GLY A 218 20.29 -10.04 29.64
N GLN A 219 20.11 -8.96 28.88
CA GLN A 219 20.34 -7.59 29.36
C GLN A 219 19.13 -6.99 30.10
N TYR A 220 17.90 -7.29 29.64
CA TYR A 220 16.67 -6.60 30.07
C TYR A 220 15.59 -7.49 30.71
N GLY A 221 15.87 -8.79 30.89
CA GLY A 221 15.08 -9.66 31.77
C GLY A 221 13.97 -10.49 31.14
N SER A 222 13.28 -10.05 30.10
CA SER A 222 12.32 -10.92 29.40
C SER A 222 12.02 -10.44 28.00
N LEU A 223 12.24 -11.31 27.03
CA LEU A 223 11.86 -11.09 25.63
C LEU A 223 10.62 -11.92 25.33
N ILE A 224 9.50 -11.28 25.17
CA ILE A 224 8.32 -11.95 24.66
C ILE A 224 8.45 -12.00 23.15
N LYS A 225 8.72 -13.19 22.62
CA LYS A 225 8.54 -13.45 21.20
C LYS A 225 7.05 -13.37 20.90
N ALA A 226 6.59 -12.19 20.53
CA ALA A 226 5.20 -12.02 20.18
C ALA A 226 4.93 -12.84 18.90
N PRO A 227 4.11 -13.89 18.95
CA PRO A 227 3.68 -14.63 17.80
C PRO A 227 2.63 -13.79 17.04
N TYR A 228 3.05 -12.64 16.52
CA TYR A 228 2.14 -11.87 15.70
C TYR A 228 2.14 -12.46 14.32
N ASP A 229 1.05 -13.10 14.02
CA ASP A 229 0.78 -13.63 12.72
C ASP A 229 0.82 -12.47 11.71
N LYS A 230 1.73 -12.57 10.74
CA LYS A 230 1.87 -11.62 9.62
C LYS A 230 0.52 -11.32 8.96
N LEU A 231 -0.40 -12.25 9.07
CA LEU A 231 -1.71 -12.22 8.48
C LEU A 231 -2.62 -11.21 9.17
N ILE A 232 -2.71 -11.24 10.50
CA ILE A 232 -3.52 -10.28 11.26
C ILE A 232 -3.09 -8.87 10.90
N ILE A 233 -1.78 -8.60 10.91
CA ILE A 233 -1.25 -7.28 10.57
C ILE A 233 -1.56 -6.91 9.12
N THR A 234 -1.49 -7.86 8.19
CA THR A 234 -1.72 -7.60 6.77
C THR A 234 -3.16 -7.19 6.48
N PHE A 235 -4.14 -7.88 7.06
CA PHE A 235 -5.55 -7.61 6.79
C PHE A 235 -6.14 -6.54 7.70
N THR A 236 -5.75 -6.51 8.98
CA THR A 236 -6.25 -5.49 9.90
C THR A 236 -5.71 -4.09 9.58
N CYS A 237 -4.49 -3.99 9.04
CA CYS A 237 -3.90 -2.68 8.73
C CYS A 237 -4.66 -1.89 7.66
N VAL A 238 -5.41 -2.54 6.80
CA VAL A 238 -6.21 -1.87 5.74
C VAL A 238 -7.68 -1.71 6.10
N ILE A 239 -8.16 -2.34 7.21
CA ILE A 239 -9.58 -2.32 7.56
C ILE A 239 -10.11 -0.89 7.81
N ARG A 240 -9.31 -0.05 8.46
CA ARG A 240 -9.66 1.36 8.69
C ARG A 240 -9.69 2.17 7.40
N LEU A 241 -8.77 1.88 6.45
CA LEU A 241 -8.79 2.49 5.12
C LEU A 241 -10.03 2.08 4.36
N VAL A 242 -10.35 0.79 4.37
CA VAL A 242 -11.55 0.25 3.70
C VAL A 242 -12.82 0.87 4.29
N ASN A 243 -12.91 0.94 5.62
CA ASN A 243 -14.04 1.57 6.30
C ASN A 243 -14.19 3.05 5.92
N HIS A 244 -13.08 3.80 5.96
CA HIS A 244 -13.05 5.21 5.57
C HIS A 244 -13.48 5.41 4.12
N LEU A 245 -12.82 4.76 3.16
CA LEU A 245 -13.12 4.90 1.73
C LEU A 245 -14.53 4.42 1.37
N SER A 246 -15.06 3.45 2.12
CA SER A 246 -16.44 2.99 1.95
C SER A 246 -17.47 3.99 2.48
N GLY A 247 -17.11 4.76 3.50
CA GLY A 247 -17.98 5.77 4.13
C GLY A 247 -18.06 7.08 3.34
N ILE A 248 -17.01 7.43 2.59
CA ILE A 248 -17.03 8.61 1.75
C ILE A 248 -17.73 8.30 0.42
N ASN A 249 -18.73 9.09 0.05
CA ASN A 249 -19.44 8.95 -1.23
C ASN A 249 -18.64 9.52 -2.42
N LEU A 250 -17.32 9.65 -2.29
CA LEU A 250 -16.48 10.29 -3.30
C LEU A 250 -16.51 9.55 -4.65
N PHE A 251 -16.63 8.22 -4.60
CA PHE A 251 -16.61 7.39 -5.79
C PHE A 251 -18.01 7.05 -6.33
N GLY A 252 -19.06 7.52 -5.66
CA GLY A 252 -20.45 7.17 -5.99
C GLY A 252 -20.78 5.70 -5.75
N THR A 253 -22.07 5.41 -5.53
CA THR A 253 -22.52 4.02 -5.28
C THR A 253 -22.62 3.17 -6.54
N LYS A 254 -22.55 3.77 -7.72
CA LYS A 254 -22.87 3.13 -9.01
C LYS A 254 -21.68 2.92 -9.96
N LYS A 255 -20.56 3.62 -9.77
CA LYS A 255 -19.41 3.47 -10.64
C LYS A 255 -18.45 2.38 -10.14
N PRO A 256 -18.03 1.46 -10.99
CA PRO A 256 -16.97 0.52 -10.63
C PRO A 256 -15.67 1.28 -10.37
N MET A 257 -14.94 0.84 -9.36
CA MET A 257 -13.66 1.42 -8.97
C MET A 257 -12.53 0.44 -9.23
N LYS A 258 -11.48 0.90 -9.91
CA LYS A 258 -10.24 0.15 -10.11
C LYS A 258 -9.14 0.76 -9.24
N LEU A 259 -8.69 0.01 -8.26
CA LEU A 259 -7.64 0.45 -7.34
C LEU A 259 -6.26 0.04 -7.85
N VAL A 260 -5.35 1.02 -7.97
CA VAL A 260 -3.97 0.83 -8.40
C VAL A 260 -3.04 0.95 -7.20
N VAL A 261 -2.13 -0.01 -7.05
CA VAL A 261 -1.14 -0.02 -5.96
C VAL A 261 0.20 -0.57 -6.42
N ASP A 262 1.29 -0.06 -5.87
CA ASP A 262 2.61 -0.64 -6.01
C ASP A 262 2.78 -1.89 -5.13
N ALA A 263 3.42 -2.91 -5.67
CA ALA A 263 3.57 -4.19 -4.98
C ALA A 263 5.06 -4.55 -4.75
N GLY A 264 5.60 -4.16 -3.59
CA GLY A 264 6.87 -4.73 -3.11
C GLY A 264 6.67 -6.17 -2.65
N THR A 265 5.96 -6.38 -1.56
CA THR A 265 5.60 -7.72 -1.06
C THR A 265 4.22 -8.20 -1.49
N GLY A 266 3.41 -7.36 -2.09
CA GLY A 266 2.05 -7.66 -2.53
C GLY A 266 0.98 -7.68 -1.41
N THR A 267 1.36 -7.63 -0.14
CA THR A 267 0.41 -7.80 0.99
C THR A 267 -0.67 -6.72 1.06
N THR A 268 -0.36 -5.48 0.68
CA THR A 268 -1.35 -4.39 0.69
C THR A 268 -2.45 -4.63 -0.34
N ALA A 269 -2.09 -5.09 -1.54
CA ALA A 269 -3.03 -5.40 -2.60
C ALA A 269 -4.06 -6.46 -2.20
N LEU A 270 -3.62 -7.47 -1.44
CA LEU A 270 -4.47 -8.60 -1.02
C LEU A 270 -5.49 -8.22 0.06
N GLY A 271 -5.22 -7.18 0.85
CA GLY A 271 -6.11 -6.74 1.92
C GLY A 271 -7.27 -5.83 1.46
N LEU A 272 -7.33 -5.47 0.18
CA LEU A 272 -8.31 -4.51 -0.35
C LEU A 272 -9.49 -5.22 -1.03
N PRO A 273 -10.75 -4.82 -0.76
CA PRO A 273 -11.95 -5.53 -1.23
C PRO A 273 -12.41 -5.13 -2.63
N TRP A 274 -11.74 -4.22 -3.30
CA TRP A 274 -12.09 -3.72 -4.64
C TRP A 274 -11.36 -4.48 -5.75
N GLU A 275 -11.64 -4.14 -7.01
CA GLU A 275 -10.81 -4.58 -8.12
C GLU A 275 -9.42 -3.95 -8.01
N VAL A 276 -8.42 -4.75 -7.66
CA VAL A 276 -7.05 -4.28 -7.45
C VAL A 276 -6.18 -4.66 -8.63
N THR A 277 -5.54 -3.65 -9.23
CA THR A 277 -4.44 -3.82 -10.17
C THR A 277 -3.14 -3.44 -9.47
N ALA A 278 -2.26 -4.40 -9.27
CA ALA A 278 -1.01 -4.20 -8.54
C ALA A 278 0.19 -4.29 -9.48
N ILE A 279 1.03 -3.24 -9.50
CA ILE A 279 2.24 -3.26 -10.30
C ILE A 279 3.36 -3.98 -9.57
N MET A 280 3.91 -5.02 -10.18
CA MET A 280 4.95 -5.87 -9.63
C MET A 280 6.30 -5.16 -9.63
N LEU A 281 7.00 -5.16 -8.49
CA LEU A 281 8.27 -4.45 -8.34
C LEU A 281 9.44 -5.35 -7.94
N ALA A 282 9.18 -6.45 -7.22
CA ALA A 282 10.22 -7.17 -6.50
C ALA A 282 10.28 -8.68 -6.77
N ASP A 283 9.28 -9.25 -7.42
CA ASP A 283 9.18 -10.69 -7.64
C ASP A 283 8.58 -10.99 -9.03
N SER A 284 8.60 -12.25 -9.43
CA SER A 284 7.95 -12.74 -10.64
C SER A 284 6.43 -12.87 -10.47
N MET A 285 5.71 -13.00 -11.57
CA MET A 285 4.28 -13.27 -11.58
C MET A 285 3.93 -14.51 -10.75
N ASP A 286 4.69 -15.60 -10.92
CA ASP A 286 4.49 -16.84 -10.18
C ASP A 286 4.76 -16.66 -8.68
N GLY A 287 5.76 -15.86 -8.32
CA GLY A 287 6.06 -15.51 -6.93
C GLY A 287 4.92 -14.76 -6.26
N TYR A 288 4.34 -13.75 -6.92
CA TYR A 288 3.18 -13.02 -6.41
C TYR A 288 1.93 -13.89 -6.32
N ARG A 289 1.65 -14.73 -7.32
CA ARG A 289 0.50 -15.66 -7.32
C ARG A 289 0.61 -16.73 -6.23
N LYS A 290 1.81 -17.30 -6.06
CA LYS A 290 2.07 -18.25 -4.98
C LYS A 290 1.79 -17.61 -3.62
N LYS A 291 2.32 -16.42 -3.39
CA LYS A 291 2.13 -15.68 -2.15
C LYS A 291 0.68 -15.28 -1.92
N GLU A 292 -0.04 -14.90 -2.96
CA GLU A 292 -1.48 -14.64 -2.92
C GLU A 292 -2.25 -15.86 -2.41
N LYS A 293 -1.99 -17.03 -2.98
CA LYS A 293 -2.60 -18.30 -2.55
C LYS A 293 -2.27 -18.62 -1.09
N GLU A 294 -1.01 -18.51 -0.69
CA GLU A 294 -0.56 -18.77 0.68
C GLU A 294 -1.27 -17.86 1.68
N LEU A 295 -1.30 -16.54 1.43
CA LEU A 295 -1.94 -15.59 2.32
C LEU A 295 -3.46 -15.78 2.42
N ILE A 296 -4.12 -16.16 1.33
CA ILE A 296 -5.56 -16.44 1.35
C ILE A 296 -5.87 -17.72 2.15
N LEU A 297 -5.07 -18.77 1.97
CA LEU A 297 -5.21 -20.01 2.72
C LEU A 297 -4.97 -19.79 4.23
N ASP A 298 -3.94 -19.03 4.57
CA ASP A 298 -3.65 -18.67 5.94
C ASP A 298 -4.80 -17.86 6.55
N PHE A 299 -5.34 -16.89 5.83
CA PHE A 299 -6.50 -16.10 6.27
C PHE A 299 -7.73 -16.99 6.54
N LYS A 300 -8.04 -17.91 5.63
CA LYS A 300 -9.14 -18.85 5.82
C LYS A 300 -8.95 -19.70 7.06
N ARG A 301 -7.74 -20.23 7.25
CA ARG A 301 -7.39 -21.07 8.40
C ARG A 301 -7.53 -20.31 9.72
N GLN A 302 -7.05 -19.08 9.75
CA GLN A 302 -7.03 -18.27 10.96
C GLN A 302 -8.40 -17.78 11.40
N PHE A 303 -9.25 -17.45 10.44
CA PHE A 303 -10.59 -16.91 10.70
C PHE A 303 -11.71 -17.93 10.56
N GLY A 304 -11.38 -19.22 10.50
CA GLY A 304 -12.36 -20.31 10.49
C GLY A 304 -13.22 -20.41 9.22
N PHE A 305 -12.76 -19.84 8.10
CA PHE A 305 -13.46 -19.97 6.83
C PHE A 305 -13.22 -21.36 6.22
N PRO A 306 -14.26 -22.02 5.64
CA PRO A 306 -14.09 -23.33 5.04
C PRO A 306 -13.00 -23.35 3.95
N ALA A 307 -12.10 -24.32 4.04
CA ALA A 307 -11.05 -24.50 3.04
C ALA A 307 -11.60 -24.90 1.66
N THR A 308 -12.80 -25.48 1.66
CA THR A 308 -13.48 -26.10 0.51
C THR A 308 -14.21 -25.12 -0.42
N ASP A 309 -14.05 -23.79 -0.24
CA ASP A 309 -14.60 -22.83 -1.19
C ASP A 309 -13.94 -23.00 -2.57
N SER A 310 -14.54 -23.85 -3.39
CA SER A 310 -14.22 -24.05 -4.80
C SER A 310 -14.20 -22.76 -5.65
N VAL A 311 -14.58 -21.64 -5.07
CA VAL A 311 -14.57 -20.31 -5.71
C VAL A 311 -13.15 -19.79 -5.93
N LEU A 312 -12.19 -20.09 -5.01
CA LEU A 312 -10.80 -19.64 -5.20
C LEU A 312 -10.03 -20.51 -6.19
N ASP A 313 -10.36 -21.80 -6.26
CA ASP A 313 -9.80 -22.72 -7.25
C ASP A 313 -10.33 -22.45 -8.66
N LYS A 314 -11.49 -21.78 -8.77
CA LYS A 314 -12.12 -21.37 -10.03
C LYS A 314 -11.68 -20.01 -10.53
N ILE A 315 -10.95 -19.21 -9.72
CA ILE A 315 -10.42 -17.92 -10.16
C ILE A 315 -9.04 -18.16 -10.78
N ASP A 316 -9.03 -18.55 -12.03
CA ASP A 316 -7.81 -18.77 -12.84
C ASP A 316 -6.86 -17.56 -12.88
N GLY A 317 -7.31 -16.38 -12.49
CA GLY A 317 -6.56 -15.13 -12.46
C GLY A 317 -6.16 -14.60 -11.07
N GLY A 318 -6.56 -15.26 -9.97
CA GLY A 318 -6.40 -14.72 -8.61
C GLY A 318 -7.37 -13.55 -8.29
N ILE A 319 -7.25 -12.97 -7.07
CA ILE A 319 -8.07 -11.81 -6.63
C ILE A 319 -7.44 -10.47 -6.99
N VAL A 320 -6.13 -10.46 -7.29
CA VAL A 320 -5.35 -9.27 -7.70
C VAL A 320 -4.92 -9.43 -9.15
N GLN A 321 -5.13 -8.39 -9.94
CA GLN A 321 -4.57 -8.28 -11.28
C GLN A 321 -3.11 -7.83 -11.15
N TRP A 322 -2.17 -8.76 -11.24
CA TRP A 322 -0.74 -8.48 -11.21
C TRP A 322 -0.27 -7.98 -12.58
N VAL A 323 0.43 -6.85 -12.61
CA VAL A 323 0.91 -6.22 -13.84
C VAL A 323 2.43 -6.01 -13.76
N GLU A 324 3.13 -6.39 -14.78
CA GLU A 324 4.56 -6.14 -14.90
C GLU A 324 4.85 -4.65 -15.11
N ARG A 325 5.95 -4.20 -14.56
CA ARG A 325 6.43 -2.84 -14.82
C ARG A 325 6.89 -2.71 -16.27
N GLY A 326 6.51 -1.63 -16.94
CA GLY A 326 6.82 -1.39 -18.36
C GLY A 326 8.31 -1.41 -18.71
N TYR A 327 9.19 -1.20 -17.71
CA TYR A 327 10.63 -1.24 -17.85
C TYR A 327 11.23 -2.21 -16.81
N PRO A 328 11.51 -3.48 -17.18
CA PRO A 328 12.03 -4.50 -16.29
C PRO A 328 13.40 -4.11 -15.70
N ARG A 329 13.58 -4.35 -14.41
CA ARG A 329 14.83 -4.04 -13.68
C ARG A 329 14.92 -4.80 -12.37
N LYS A 330 16.13 -4.85 -11.82
CA LYS A 330 16.29 -5.30 -10.42
C LYS A 330 15.62 -4.31 -9.49
N PHE A 331 14.92 -4.84 -8.48
CA PHE A 331 14.27 -4.03 -7.46
C PHE A 331 15.25 -3.04 -6.81
N GLY A 332 14.78 -1.80 -6.66
CA GLY A 332 15.56 -0.69 -6.09
C GLY A 332 16.51 0.01 -7.06
N ASN A 333 16.56 -0.39 -8.34
CA ASN A 333 17.28 0.35 -9.37
C ASN A 333 16.41 1.52 -9.88
N VAL A 334 17.09 2.64 -10.16
CA VAL A 334 16.52 3.84 -10.77
C VAL A 334 17.00 3.92 -12.21
N LEU A 335 16.10 4.14 -13.15
CA LEU A 335 16.42 4.33 -14.56
C LEU A 335 16.51 5.82 -14.91
N GLU A 336 17.15 6.09 -16.02
CA GLU A 336 17.23 7.43 -16.62
C GLU A 336 15.82 8.00 -16.85
N GLY A 337 15.63 9.28 -16.55
CA GLY A 337 14.35 10.01 -16.70
C GLY A 337 13.34 9.76 -15.57
N GLU A 338 13.59 8.86 -14.61
CA GLU A 338 12.63 8.61 -13.52
C GLU A 338 12.66 9.68 -12.43
N VAL A 339 13.84 10.22 -12.15
CA VAL A 339 14.00 11.30 -11.18
C VAL A 339 13.34 12.59 -11.71
N GLU A 340 13.54 12.88 -13.00
CA GLU A 340 12.90 13.99 -13.69
C GLU A 340 11.37 13.82 -13.75
N ALA A 341 10.90 12.60 -13.96
CA ALA A 341 9.46 12.31 -13.92
C ALA A 341 8.87 12.54 -12.51
N CYS A 342 9.57 12.11 -11.47
CA CYS A 342 9.17 12.41 -10.08
C CYS A 342 9.16 13.92 -9.81
N GLN A 343 10.15 14.65 -10.32
CA GLN A 343 10.21 16.12 -10.23
C GLN A 343 9.00 16.76 -10.93
N GLN A 344 8.68 16.32 -12.13
CA GLN A 344 7.53 16.83 -12.90
C GLN A 344 6.21 16.64 -12.14
N VAL A 345 5.97 15.45 -11.59
CA VAL A 345 4.79 15.18 -10.75
C VAL A 345 4.77 16.11 -9.54
N ALA A 346 5.87 16.20 -8.82
CA ALA A 346 5.95 17.02 -7.61
C ALA A 346 5.72 18.51 -7.90
N GLN A 347 6.34 19.06 -8.93
CA GLN A 347 6.21 20.47 -9.31
C GLN A 347 4.80 20.84 -9.78
N GLN A 348 4.13 19.92 -10.49
CA GLN A 348 2.82 20.19 -11.07
C GLN A 348 1.67 19.89 -10.10
N THR A 349 1.87 19.00 -9.12
CA THR A 349 0.78 18.52 -8.27
C THR A 349 1.00 18.73 -6.77
N GLY A 350 2.20 18.99 -6.33
CA GLY A 350 2.58 18.97 -4.92
C GLY A 350 2.60 17.55 -4.32
N ILE A 351 2.47 16.50 -5.15
CA ILE A 351 2.52 15.10 -4.71
C ILE A 351 3.92 14.55 -4.99
N SER A 352 4.62 14.09 -3.96
CA SER A 352 5.93 13.48 -4.13
C SER A 352 5.80 11.99 -4.37
N VAL A 353 6.25 11.52 -5.53
CA VAL A 353 6.39 10.08 -5.84
C VAL A 353 7.87 9.69 -5.85
N ASP A 354 8.18 8.41 -5.65
CA ASP A 354 9.54 7.88 -5.70
C ASP A 354 9.73 6.90 -6.86
N PRO A 355 10.94 6.81 -7.46
CA PRO A 355 11.16 6.00 -8.66
C PRO A 355 11.12 4.49 -8.41
N VAL A 356 11.18 4.04 -7.14
CA VAL A 356 11.20 2.61 -6.82
C VAL A 356 9.80 2.03 -6.72
N TYR A 357 8.87 2.76 -6.07
CA TYR A 357 7.52 2.29 -5.75
C TYR A 357 6.43 3.11 -6.46
N THR A 358 6.24 4.32 -6.01
CA THR A 358 5.01 5.08 -6.29
C THR A 358 4.96 5.70 -7.67
N LEU A 359 6.11 5.96 -8.32
CA LEU A 359 6.13 6.36 -9.73
C LEU A 359 5.53 5.29 -10.63
N ALA A 360 5.81 4.00 -10.37
CA ALA A 360 5.24 2.92 -11.15
C ALA A 360 3.71 2.84 -11.02
N ALA A 361 3.19 3.03 -9.80
CA ALA A 361 1.74 3.07 -9.59
C ALA A 361 1.11 4.32 -10.24
N TRP A 362 1.81 5.46 -10.22
CA TRP A 362 1.36 6.68 -10.91
C TRP A 362 1.26 6.48 -12.42
N GLU A 363 2.30 5.89 -13.05
CA GLU A 363 2.31 5.56 -14.47
C GLU A 363 1.16 4.63 -14.85
N LEU A 364 0.91 3.61 -14.04
CA LEU A 364 -0.19 2.68 -14.26
C LEU A 364 -1.56 3.35 -14.10
N ALA A 365 -1.74 4.16 -13.04
CA ALA A 365 -2.99 4.89 -12.84
C ALA A 365 -3.28 5.88 -13.97
N MET A 366 -2.26 6.61 -14.41
CA MET A 366 -2.33 7.48 -15.56
C MET A 366 -2.74 6.72 -16.83
N HIS A 367 -2.07 5.61 -17.13
CA HIS A 367 -2.37 4.78 -18.29
C HIS A 367 -3.82 4.24 -18.25
N LEU A 368 -4.22 3.67 -17.12
CA LEU A 368 -5.57 3.15 -16.95
C LEU A 368 -6.64 4.24 -17.08
N SER A 369 -6.38 5.45 -16.56
CA SER A 369 -7.31 6.57 -16.71
C SER A 369 -7.49 7.03 -18.16
N GLN A 370 -6.47 6.84 -19.00
CA GLN A 370 -6.54 7.18 -20.42
C GLN A 370 -7.33 6.17 -21.25
N ILE A 371 -7.25 4.88 -20.91
CA ILE A 371 -7.90 3.79 -21.63
C ILE A 371 -9.27 3.38 -21.04
N SER A 372 -9.53 3.74 -19.78
CA SER A 372 -10.80 3.43 -19.15
C SER A 372 -11.94 4.24 -19.76
N ASN A 373 -13.10 3.59 -19.87
CA ASN A 373 -14.34 4.28 -20.17
C ASN A 373 -14.71 5.22 -19.01
N ASP A 374 -15.43 6.29 -19.28
CA ASP A 374 -15.85 7.29 -18.28
C ASP A 374 -16.76 6.71 -17.16
N ALA A 375 -17.12 5.42 -17.31
CA ALA A 375 -17.89 4.67 -16.32
C ALA A 375 -17.07 4.09 -15.16
N THR A 376 -15.72 4.01 -15.26
CA THR A 376 -14.86 3.39 -14.23
C THR A 376 -13.91 4.42 -13.64
N GLU A 377 -13.94 4.58 -12.34
CA GLU A 377 -13.01 5.47 -11.63
C GLU A 377 -11.69 4.74 -11.34
N VAL A 378 -10.58 5.37 -11.66
CA VAL A 378 -9.22 4.87 -11.34
C VAL A 378 -8.74 5.55 -10.05
N VAL A 379 -8.33 4.75 -9.08
CA VAL A 379 -7.90 5.22 -7.77
C VAL A 379 -6.52 4.66 -7.45
N MET A 380 -5.52 5.51 -7.29
CA MET A 380 -4.19 5.13 -6.87
C MET A 380 -4.06 5.22 -5.35
N LEU A 381 -3.60 4.17 -4.69
CA LEU A 381 -3.17 4.22 -3.30
C LEU A 381 -1.69 4.64 -3.24
N HIS A 382 -1.43 5.80 -2.67
CA HIS A 382 -0.07 6.30 -2.48
C HIS A 382 0.56 5.68 -1.24
N THR A 383 1.41 4.68 -1.42
CA THR A 383 1.97 3.84 -0.34
C THR A 383 3.13 4.47 0.44
N GLY A 384 3.44 5.74 0.19
CA GLY A 384 4.54 6.46 0.83
C GLY A 384 5.82 6.42 -0.01
N GLY A 385 6.97 6.41 0.66
CA GLY A 385 8.29 6.32 -0.02
C GLY A 385 9.10 7.62 -0.03
N THR A 386 8.52 8.75 0.35
CA THR A 386 9.12 10.09 0.24
C THR A 386 10.53 10.18 0.87
N LEU A 387 10.70 9.70 2.10
CA LEU A 387 12.02 9.70 2.76
C LEU A 387 13.05 8.81 2.06
N GLY A 388 12.62 7.85 1.26
CA GLY A 388 13.50 7.01 0.45
C GLY A 388 14.27 7.78 -0.62
N MET A 389 13.72 8.90 -1.09
CA MET A 389 14.36 9.77 -2.09
C MET A 389 15.73 10.27 -1.62
N PHE A 390 15.90 10.57 -0.34
CA PHE A 390 17.19 11.04 0.21
C PHE A 390 18.27 9.96 0.10
N GLY A 391 17.95 8.70 0.40
CA GLY A 391 18.87 7.58 0.23
C GLY A 391 19.16 7.27 -1.24
N LEU A 392 18.17 7.42 -2.11
CA LEU A 392 18.35 7.28 -3.55
C LEU A 392 19.25 8.38 -4.13
N ALA A 393 19.11 9.63 -3.67
CA ALA A 393 19.94 10.74 -4.08
C ALA A 393 21.43 10.52 -3.73
N GLN A 394 21.72 9.91 -2.58
CA GLN A 394 23.09 9.53 -2.24
C GLN A 394 23.63 8.42 -3.16
N ARG A 395 22.80 7.44 -3.49
CA ARG A 395 23.19 6.26 -4.28
C ARG A 395 23.31 6.56 -5.77
N TYR A 396 22.41 7.39 -6.31
CA TYR A 396 22.29 7.74 -7.73
C TYR A 396 22.58 9.21 -7.98
N LYS A 397 23.74 9.70 -7.48
CA LYS A 397 24.14 11.10 -7.54
C LYS A 397 23.99 11.73 -8.93
N SER A 398 24.41 11.01 -9.99
CA SER A 398 24.32 11.50 -11.37
C SER A 398 22.88 11.81 -11.78
N SER A 399 21.93 10.92 -11.47
CA SER A 399 20.52 11.12 -11.83
C SER A 399 19.90 12.31 -11.08
N PHE A 400 20.29 12.53 -9.84
CA PHE A 400 19.75 13.65 -9.03
C PHE A 400 20.45 14.99 -9.31
N ASN A 401 21.72 15.00 -9.75
CA ASN A 401 22.41 16.21 -10.17
C ASN A 401 21.81 16.84 -11.43
N ASN A 402 21.06 16.06 -12.21
CA ASN A 402 20.37 16.54 -13.39
C ASN A 402 19.03 17.27 -13.07
N LEU A 403 18.61 17.29 -11.80
CA LEU A 403 17.48 18.11 -11.38
C LEU A 403 17.86 19.57 -11.59
N LYS A 404 17.46 20.13 -12.73
CA LYS A 404 17.77 21.50 -13.10
C LYS A 404 17.09 22.47 -12.15
N THR A 405 17.87 23.36 -11.59
CA THR A 405 17.39 24.65 -11.12
C THR A 405 17.10 25.48 -12.36
N ASN A 406 15.83 25.66 -12.71
CA ASN A 406 15.41 26.65 -13.69
C ASN A 406 15.51 28.05 -13.10
#